data_c33f753fe65f8dbba3bb54b302793cb4
#
_entry.id   c33f753fe65f8dbba3bb54b302793cb4
#
_cell.length_a   1.000
_cell.length_b   1.000
_cell.length_c   1.000
_cell.angle_alpha   90.00
_cell.angle_beta   90.00
_cell.angle_gamma   90.00
#
_symmetry.space_group_name_H-M   'P 1'
#
loop_
_entity.id
_entity.type
_entity.pdbx_description
1 polymer ?
#
loop_
_entity_poly.entity_id
_entity_poly.type
_entity_poly.pdbx_seq_one_letter_code
_entity_poly.pdbx_strand_id
1 'polypeptide(L)'
;MINLSVKLEVELDDSFFVDVLETAWSDGVSSWIEKYRFSKRANEKSRAEQIIKDGCIMYVMVDTGREIEETQITKGTIYRGYRRYCNWKVEKGEHICTNASDIDRKEADIIIQLGLFNEIIFC
;
A
#
# COMPACT_ATOMS: atom_id res chain seq x y z
N MET A 1 -25.37 -16.13 24.15
CA MET A 1 -24.27 -15.33 23.58
C MET A 1 -24.79 -14.56 22.38
N ILE A 2 -24.53 -13.27 22.33
CA ILE A 2 -24.92 -12.40 21.20
C ILE A 2 -23.69 -12.14 20.35
N ASN A 3 -23.79 -12.49 19.07
CA ASN A 3 -22.76 -12.15 18.09
C ASN A 3 -23.12 -10.82 17.43
N LEU A 4 -22.29 -9.81 17.67
CA LEU A 4 -22.46 -8.51 17.08
C LEU A 4 -21.42 -8.31 15.98
N SER A 5 -21.89 -7.95 14.79
CA SER A 5 -21.04 -7.54 13.69
C SER A 5 -21.14 -6.03 13.58
N VAL A 6 -20.04 -5.32 13.78
CA VAL A 6 -20.00 -3.87 13.70
C VAL A 6 -19.16 -3.46 12.50
N LYS A 7 -19.77 -2.66 11.62
CA LYS A 7 -19.08 -2.08 10.48
C LYS A 7 -18.60 -0.68 10.86
N LEU A 8 -17.30 -0.45 10.82
CA LEU A 8 -16.72 0.86 11.03
C LEU A 8 -16.51 1.55 9.70
N GLU A 9 -16.98 2.80 9.60
CA GLU A 9 -16.69 3.66 8.46
C GLU A 9 -15.69 4.71 8.92
N VAL A 10 -14.56 4.79 8.21
CA VAL A 10 -13.52 5.76 8.46
C VAL A 10 -13.29 6.54 7.19
N GLU A 11 -13.38 7.87 7.27
CA GLU A 11 -13.06 8.73 6.15
C GLU A 11 -11.57 9.03 6.15
N LEU A 12 -10.92 8.67 5.07
CA LEU A 12 -9.49 8.94 4.85
C LEU A 12 -9.35 9.70 3.53
N ASP A 13 -8.56 10.75 3.54
CA ASP A 13 -8.32 11.55 2.35
C ASP A 13 -7.09 11.06 1.57
N ASP A 14 -6.88 11.64 0.40
CA ASP A 14 -5.74 11.27 -0.45
C ASP A 14 -4.41 11.55 0.23
N SER A 15 -4.32 12.57 1.09
CA SER A 15 -3.08 12.90 1.80
C SER A 15 -2.64 11.77 2.73
N PHE A 16 -3.58 11.06 3.36
CA PHE A 16 -3.27 9.90 4.18
C PHE A 16 -2.55 8.84 3.34
N PHE A 17 -3.09 8.52 2.16
CA PHE A 17 -2.52 7.48 1.30
C PHE A 17 -1.20 7.90 0.65
N VAL A 18 -1.05 9.18 0.32
CA VAL A 18 0.23 9.73 -0.14
C VAL A 18 1.29 9.53 0.93
N ASP A 19 0.98 9.88 2.18
CA ASP A 19 1.92 9.76 3.29
C ASP A 19 2.30 8.31 3.57
N VAL A 20 1.35 7.39 3.47
CA VAL A 20 1.61 5.95 3.60
C VAL A 20 2.61 5.47 2.54
N LEU A 21 2.39 5.83 1.28
CA LEU A 21 3.31 5.46 0.20
C LEU A 21 4.68 6.10 0.36
N GLU A 22 4.75 7.36 0.76
CA GLU A 22 6.02 8.03 1.00
C GLU A 22 6.79 7.36 2.13
N THR A 23 6.09 6.93 3.18
CA THR A 23 6.69 6.18 4.28
C THR A 23 7.27 4.85 3.80
N ALA A 24 6.53 4.12 2.96
CA ALA A 24 6.98 2.85 2.40
C ALA A 24 8.27 3.01 1.59
N TRP A 25 8.43 4.14 0.92
CA TRP A 25 9.54 4.41 0.01
C TRP A 25 10.51 5.47 0.53
N SER A 26 10.56 5.70 1.83
CA SER A 26 11.39 6.76 2.43
C SER A 26 12.88 6.66 2.09
N ASP A 27 13.39 5.43 1.90
CA ASP A 27 14.78 5.20 1.48
C ASP A 27 14.86 4.77 0.01
N GLY A 28 13.83 5.09 -0.78
CA GLY A 28 13.70 4.69 -2.17
C GLY A 28 12.54 3.74 -2.37
N VAL A 29 12.55 3.03 -3.48
CA VAL A 29 11.52 2.03 -3.78
C VAL A 29 11.79 0.78 -2.95
N SER A 30 10.74 0.06 -2.56
CA SER A 30 10.84 -1.17 -1.77
C SER A 30 11.88 -2.14 -2.34
N SER A 31 12.64 -2.79 -1.44
CA SER A 31 13.76 -3.66 -1.81
C SER A 31 13.38 -4.86 -2.66
N TRP A 32 12.11 -5.29 -2.61
CA TRP A 32 11.62 -6.44 -3.38
C TRP A 32 11.17 -6.09 -4.80
N ILE A 33 11.20 -4.80 -5.17
CA ILE A 33 10.89 -4.34 -6.53
C ILE A 33 12.18 -4.31 -7.34
N GLU A 34 12.27 -5.15 -8.37
CA GLU A 34 13.44 -5.24 -9.24
C GLU A 34 13.57 -4.05 -10.18
N LYS A 35 12.48 -3.69 -10.85
CA LYS A 35 12.42 -2.57 -11.79
C LYS A 35 11.04 -1.94 -11.74
N TYR A 36 10.98 -0.67 -12.08
CA TYR A 36 9.70 0.04 -12.16
C TYR A 36 9.71 1.07 -13.28
N ARG A 37 8.50 1.40 -13.76
CA ARG A 37 8.29 2.52 -14.69
C ARG A 37 6.90 3.11 -14.44
N PHE A 38 6.71 4.35 -14.81
CA PHE A 38 5.43 5.05 -14.68
C PHE A 38 4.72 5.17 -16.00
N SER A 39 3.37 5.18 -15.98
CA SER A 39 2.54 5.38 -17.16
C SER A 39 2.67 6.77 -17.77
N LYS A 40 3.09 7.75 -16.96
CA LYS A 40 3.35 9.12 -17.40
C LYS A 40 4.73 9.53 -16.96
N ARG A 41 5.31 10.52 -17.67
CA ARG A 41 6.60 11.08 -17.32
C ARG A 41 6.56 11.69 -15.93
N ALA A 42 7.60 11.45 -15.14
CA ALA A 42 7.74 12.07 -13.84
C ALA A 42 7.71 13.60 -13.98
N ASN A 43 6.95 14.25 -13.12
CA ASN A 43 6.91 15.72 -13.00
C ASN A 43 7.50 16.11 -11.62
N GLU A 44 7.24 17.33 -11.17
CA GLU A 44 7.75 17.82 -9.89
C GLU A 44 7.12 17.15 -8.67
N LYS A 45 6.01 16.43 -8.85
CA LYS A 45 5.33 15.73 -7.75
C LYS A 45 6.07 14.46 -7.39
N SER A 46 5.95 14.03 -6.13
CA SER A 46 6.46 12.74 -5.70
C SER A 46 5.74 11.60 -6.42
N ARG A 47 6.37 10.41 -6.43
CA ARG A 47 5.76 9.21 -7.01
C ARG A 47 4.43 8.87 -6.33
N ALA A 48 4.39 9.02 -5.00
CA ALA A 48 3.18 8.77 -4.22
C ALA A 48 2.04 9.71 -4.64
N GLU A 49 2.32 10.99 -4.81
CA GLU A 49 1.32 11.96 -5.27
C GLU A 49 0.84 11.65 -6.67
N GLN A 50 1.73 11.25 -7.57
CA GLN A 50 1.36 10.90 -8.95
C GLN A 50 0.41 9.71 -8.98
N ILE A 51 0.64 8.70 -8.15
CA ILE A 51 -0.24 7.53 -8.08
C ILE A 51 -1.59 7.90 -7.46
N ILE A 52 -1.59 8.55 -6.33
CA ILE A 52 -2.81 8.80 -5.56
C ILE A 52 -3.63 9.94 -6.14
N LYS A 53 -3.01 11.07 -6.45
CA LYS A 53 -3.72 12.27 -6.89
C LYS A 53 -3.93 12.34 -8.40
N ASP A 54 -2.94 11.91 -9.17
CA ASP A 54 -2.99 12.01 -10.63
C ASP A 54 -3.44 10.72 -11.31
N GLY A 55 -3.62 9.63 -10.55
CA GLY A 55 -4.04 8.36 -11.10
C GLY A 55 -3.00 7.66 -11.98
N CYS A 56 -1.72 7.99 -11.81
CA CYS A 56 -0.64 7.34 -12.52
C CYS A 56 -0.52 5.87 -12.11
N ILE A 57 -0.09 5.04 -13.04
CA ILE A 57 0.16 3.63 -12.80
C ILE A 57 1.67 3.43 -12.71
N MET A 58 2.11 2.75 -11.65
CA MET A 58 3.49 2.32 -11.51
C MET A 58 3.56 0.84 -11.87
N TYR A 59 4.24 0.52 -12.96
CA TYR A 59 4.47 -0.85 -13.37
C TYR A 59 5.73 -1.35 -12.67
N VAL A 60 5.64 -2.48 -11.97
CA VAL A 60 6.75 -3.03 -11.20
C VAL A 60 7.04 -4.45 -11.60
N MET A 61 8.31 -4.79 -11.64
CA MET A 61 8.77 -6.16 -11.85
C MET A 61 9.16 -6.73 -10.50
N VAL A 62 8.60 -7.86 -10.14
CA VAL A 62 8.77 -8.49 -8.84
C VAL A 62 9.26 -9.92 -9.04
N ASP A 63 10.34 -10.29 -8.34
CA ASP A 63 10.83 -11.67 -8.31
C ASP A 63 10.23 -12.36 -7.09
N THR A 64 9.30 -13.29 -7.32
CA THR A 64 8.63 -14.04 -6.27
C THR A 64 9.40 -15.29 -5.82
N GLY A 65 10.58 -15.53 -6.40
CA GLY A 65 11.36 -16.74 -6.15
C GLY A 65 11.03 -17.88 -7.09
N ARG A 66 9.91 -17.78 -7.81
CA ARG A 66 9.50 -18.75 -8.83
C ARG A 66 9.67 -18.17 -10.22
N GLU A 67 9.26 -16.92 -10.38
CA GLU A 67 9.34 -16.20 -11.64
C GLU A 67 9.39 -14.70 -11.38
N ILE A 68 9.75 -13.94 -12.41
CA ILE A 68 9.67 -12.48 -12.37
C ILE A 68 8.34 -12.10 -12.99
N GLU A 69 7.49 -11.45 -12.21
CA GLU A 69 6.16 -11.02 -12.64
C GLU A 69 6.07 -9.52 -12.76
N GLU A 70 5.37 -9.04 -13.80
CA GLU A 70 5.00 -7.64 -13.88
C GLU A 70 3.65 -7.45 -13.21
N THR A 71 3.55 -6.46 -12.32
CA THR A 71 2.30 -6.06 -11.70
C THR A 71 2.20 -4.55 -11.65
N GLN A 72 1.07 -4.04 -11.19
CA GLN A 72 0.79 -2.61 -11.21
C GLN A 72 0.43 -2.11 -9.82
N ILE A 73 1.07 -1.01 -9.43
CA ILE A 73 0.69 -0.26 -8.23
C ILE A 73 -0.14 0.93 -8.69
N THR A 74 -1.40 0.94 -8.28
CA THR A 74 -2.37 1.97 -8.60
C THR A 74 -2.97 2.53 -7.32
N LYS A 75 -3.76 3.58 -7.43
CA LYS A 75 -4.56 4.09 -6.33
C LYS A 75 -5.42 2.98 -5.71
N GLY A 76 -6.06 2.16 -6.55
CA GLY A 76 -6.87 1.03 -6.10
C GLY A 76 -6.07 -0.02 -5.35
N THR A 77 -4.83 -0.27 -5.75
CA THR A 77 -3.92 -1.19 -5.05
C THR A 77 -3.75 -0.75 -3.59
N ILE A 78 -3.50 0.53 -3.37
CA ILE A 78 -3.25 1.06 -2.03
C ILE A 78 -4.52 1.03 -1.19
N TYR A 79 -5.66 1.41 -1.74
CA TYR A 79 -6.94 1.35 -1.04
C TYR A 79 -7.28 -0.07 -0.62
N ARG A 80 -7.12 -1.02 -1.53
CA ARG A 80 -7.34 -2.44 -1.30
C ARG A 80 -6.39 -2.98 -0.23
N GLY A 81 -5.13 -2.59 -0.33
CA GLY A 81 -4.09 -2.98 0.62
C GLY A 81 -4.39 -2.47 2.03
N TYR A 82 -4.80 -1.23 2.16
CA TYR A 82 -5.15 -0.66 3.46
C TYR A 82 -6.36 -1.36 4.08
N ARG A 83 -7.38 -1.66 3.27
CA ARG A 83 -8.55 -2.40 3.76
C ARG A 83 -8.15 -3.78 4.29
N ARG A 84 -7.33 -4.50 3.55
CA ARG A 84 -6.82 -5.82 3.96
C ARG A 84 -5.94 -5.74 5.20
N TYR A 85 -5.13 -4.70 5.28
CA TYR A 85 -4.32 -4.41 6.46
C TYR A 85 -5.18 -4.18 7.70
N CYS A 86 -6.26 -3.41 7.59
CA CYS A 86 -7.18 -3.19 8.70
C CYS A 86 -7.82 -4.50 9.17
N ASN A 87 -8.27 -5.34 8.24
CA ASN A 87 -8.82 -6.65 8.57
C ASN A 87 -7.78 -7.54 9.26
N TRP A 88 -6.56 -7.53 8.75
CA TRP A 88 -5.44 -8.27 9.33
C TRP A 88 -5.15 -7.83 10.78
N LYS A 89 -5.16 -6.53 11.03
CA LYS A 89 -4.98 -5.96 12.37
C LYS A 89 -6.10 -6.37 13.31
N VAL A 90 -7.35 -6.27 12.86
CA VAL A 90 -8.52 -6.65 13.66
C VAL A 90 -8.49 -8.13 14.04
N GLU A 91 -8.12 -9.00 13.11
CA GLU A 91 -7.98 -10.44 13.37
C GLU A 91 -6.92 -10.74 14.43
N LYS A 92 -5.90 -9.91 14.53
CA LYS A 92 -4.85 -10.03 15.54
C LYS A 92 -5.21 -9.35 16.88
N GLY A 93 -6.38 -8.72 16.95
CA GLY A 93 -6.81 -7.97 18.15
C GLY A 93 -6.09 -6.65 18.32
N GLU A 94 -5.49 -6.11 17.25
CA GLU A 94 -4.75 -4.86 17.27
C GLU A 94 -5.60 -3.68 16.79
N HIS A 95 -5.18 -2.48 17.16
CA HIS A 95 -5.86 -1.26 16.76
C HIS A 95 -5.57 -0.90 15.29
N ILE A 96 -6.57 -0.31 14.64
CA ILE A 96 -6.44 0.22 13.29
C ILE A 96 -5.79 1.61 13.36
N CYS A 97 -4.74 1.83 12.56
CA CYS A 97 -4.09 3.12 12.47
C CYS A 97 -4.78 3.98 11.42
N THR A 98 -5.37 5.09 11.84
CA THR A 98 -6.05 6.05 10.96
C THR A 98 -5.26 7.33 10.73
N ASN A 99 -4.11 7.45 11.39
CA ASN A 99 -3.18 8.54 11.22
C ASN A 99 -1.90 7.99 10.57
N ALA A 100 -1.51 8.58 9.46
CA ALA A 100 -0.35 8.10 8.69
C ALA A 100 0.95 8.12 9.50
N SER A 101 1.07 9.04 10.48
CA SER A 101 2.25 9.11 11.33
C SER A 101 2.41 7.90 12.25
N ASP A 102 1.35 7.12 12.47
CA ASP A 102 1.37 5.91 13.28
C ASP A 102 1.69 4.65 12.46
N ILE A 103 1.82 4.80 11.14
CA ILE A 103 2.16 3.70 10.24
C ILE A 103 3.64 3.80 9.92
N ASP A 104 4.42 2.84 10.37
CA ASP A 104 5.85 2.81 10.11
C ASP A 104 6.15 2.24 8.71
N ARG A 105 7.41 2.25 8.31
CA ARG A 105 7.84 1.78 7.00
C ARG A 105 7.50 0.32 6.76
N LYS A 106 7.66 -0.52 7.76
CA LYS A 106 7.35 -1.94 7.67
C LYS A 106 5.86 -2.17 7.44
N GLU A 107 5.03 -1.47 8.20
CA GLU A 107 3.58 -1.55 8.05
C GLU A 107 3.11 -0.99 6.71
N ALA A 108 3.71 0.11 6.25
CA ALA A 108 3.40 0.68 4.94
C ALA A 108 3.75 -0.30 3.82
N ASP A 109 4.87 -1.00 3.92
CA ASP A 109 5.27 -2.02 2.96
C ASP A 109 4.28 -3.20 2.95
N ILE A 110 3.81 -3.62 4.12
CA ILE A 110 2.78 -4.66 4.25
C ILE A 110 1.49 -4.25 3.53
N ILE A 111 1.09 -2.99 3.64
CA ILE A 111 -0.09 -2.47 2.94
C ILE A 111 0.06 -2.63 1.44
N ILE A 112 1.21 -2.30 0.88
CA ILE A 112 1.47 -2.46 -0.56
C ILE A 112 1.39 -3.93 -0.95
N GLN A 113 2.04 -4.81 -0.21
CA GLN A 113 2.03 -6.25 -0.50
C GLN A 113 0.62 -6.84 -0.44
N LEU A 114 -0.16 -6.48 0.57
CA LEU A 114 -1.54 -6.94 0.68
C LEU A 114 -2.39 -6.45 -0.49
N GLY A 115 -2.14 -5.24 -0.97
CA GLY A 115 -2.83 -4.71 -2.15
C GLY A 115 -2.49 -5.43 -3.44
N LEU A 116 -1.23 -5.84 -3.59
CA LEU A 116 -0.75 -6.53 -4.79
C LEU A 116 -1.03 -8.02 -4.78
N PHE A 117 -0.75 -8.67 -3.65
CA PHE A 117 -0.68 -10.14 -3.58
C PHE A 117 -1.73 -10.76 -2.68
N ASN A 118 -2.47 -9.97 -1.92
CA ASN A 118 -3.41 -10.43 -0.90
C ASN A 118 -2.74 -11.28 0.20
N GLU A 119 -1.43 -11.19 0.30
CA GLU A 119 -0.63 -11.88 1.33
C GLU A 119 0.71 -11.16 1.51
N ILE A 120 1.40 -11.44 2.61
CA ILE A 120 2.73 -10.91 2.87
C ILE A 120 3.75 -11.92 2.35
N ILE A 121 4.42 -11.59 1.25
CA ILE A 121 5.40 -12.47 0.60
C ILE A 121 6.81 -12.14 1.06
N PHE A 122 7.11 -10.85 1.25
CA PHE A 122 8.45 -10.37 1.56
C PHE A 122 8.50 -9.86 3.00
N CYS A 123 9.55 -10.23 3.72
CA CYS A 123 9.78 -9.79 5.10
C CYS A 123 10.55 -8.48 5.17
#